data_d657e4a03a32a2c0baa5d91e2e6cfb5c
#
_entry.id   d657e4a03a32a2c0baa5d91e2e6cfb5c
#
_cell.length_a   1.000
_cell.length_b   1.000
_cell.length_c   1.000
_cell.angle_alpha   90.00
_cell.angle_beta   90.00
_cell.angle_gamma   90.00
#
_symmetry.space_group_name_H-M   'P 1'
#
loop_
_entity.id
_entity.type
_entity.pdbx_description
1 polymer ?
#
loop_
_entity_poly.entity_id
_entity_poly.type
_entity_poly.pdbx_seq_one_letter_code
_entity_poly.pdbx_strand_id
1 'polypeptide(L)'
;GATPVFVDIDPDTWNIDLKEIEKNITSKTKAIIVVSLYGLPVDIDPIMELARKHNIKVIDDSAETVLSDYKGKYSGTCADIGVFSFEKTKHITSGSEGGMVVTNSEELAEKVRKFGGIGYKNLTATAGRTSLASSVFQDPGYERFDSIGYNYRMNVITAACGISNLEIIDELINKRKMIGLMFLEAVDGCSWIKTQEIFGYCEHSYYTFAILYDGENQKDVPWKEFYNRYIEMGGDGFYACWKNPYLEPSLRGKNFGGREYPVGSCLVAEEYQKKLMCFKTNYKSLDSK
;
A
#
# COMPACT_ATOMS: atom_id res chain seq x y z
N GLY A 1 -1.57 -20.57 -3.50
CA GLY A 1 -1.71 -21.64 -2.53
C GLY A 1 -1.54 -21.20 -1.07
N ALA A 2 -1.19 -19.93 -0.76
CA ALA A 2 -1.14 -19.45 0.62
C ALA A 2 -2.55 -19.16 1.15
N THR A 3 -2.76 -19.44 2.43
CA THR A 3 -3.99 -19.06 3.14
C THR A 3 -3.83 -17.68 3.76
N PRO A 4 -4.65 -16.68 3.40
CA PRO A 4 -4.61 -15.38 4.05
C PRO A 4 -5.10 -15.47 5.49
N VAL A 5 -4.45 -14.71 6.38
CA VAL A 5 -4.87 -14.50 7.76
C VAL A 5 -5.04 -13.01 7.94
N PHE A 6 -6.30 -12.53 7.98
CA PHE A 6 -6.60 -11.14 8.24
C PHE A 6 -6.45 -10.86 9.73
N VAL A 7 -5.88 -9.71 10.04
CA VAL A 7 -5.71 -9.21 11.41
C VAL A 7 -6.20 -7.77 11.47
N ASP A 8 -6.57 -7.32 12.66
CA ASP A 8 -7.13 -5.98 12.84
C ASP A 8 -6.07 -4.88 12.76
N ILE A 9 -6.52 -3.65 12.70
CA ILE A 9 -5.71 -2.44 12.61
C ILE A 9 -5.54 -1.79 13.98
N ASP A 10 -4.47 -1.06 14.14
CA ASP A 10 -4.24 -0.17 15.27
C ASP A 10 -5.24 1.01 15.20
N PRO A 11 -5.93 1.36 16.31
CA PRO A 11 -6.98 2.37 16.31
C PRO A 11 -6.49 3.81 16.13
N ASP A 12 -5.21 4.06 16.25
CA ASP A 12 -4.65 5.40 16.18
C ASP A 12 -3.95 5.67 14.84
N THR A 13 -3.16 4.74 14.38
CA THR A 13 -2.46 4.85 13.09
C THR A 13 -3.24 4.29 11.90
N TRP A 14 -4.23 3.42 12.16
CA TRP A 14 -5.04 2.68 11.17
C TRP A 14 -4.24 1.73 10.29
N ASN A 15 -2.97 1.58 10.56
CA ASN A 15 -2.11 0.55 10.00
C ASN A 15 -2.29 -0.76 10.78
N ILE A 16 -1.70 -1.83 10.32
CA ILE A 16 -1.81 -3.15 10.95
C ILE A 16 -1.36 -3.13 12.43
N ASP A 17 -2.11 -3.76 13.33
CA ASP A 17 -1.76 -3.83 14.75
C ASP A 17 -0.74 -4.95 15.01
N LEU A 18 0.42 -4.57 15.58
CA LEU A 18 1.48 -5.49 15.98
C LEU A 18 0.98 -6.60 16.93
N LYS A 19 0.11 -6.25 17.88
CA LYS A 19 -0.43 -7.22 18.84
C LYS A 19 -1.32 -8.26 18.15
N GLU A 20 -2.06 -7.82 17.16
CA GLU A 20 -2.90 -8.73 16.36
C GLU A 20 -2.05 -9.63 15.44
N ILE A 21 -0.93 -9.12 14.92
CA ILE A 21 0.04 -9.95 14.19
C ILE A 21 0.56 -11.05 15.13
N GLU A 22 1.04 -10.67 16.32
CA GLU A 22 1.64 -11.61 17.29
C GLU A 22 0.68 -12.74 17.68
N LYS A 23 -0.57 -12.41 17.97
CA LYS A 23 -1.64 -13.39 18.30
C LYS A 23 -1.93 -14.40 17.17
N ASN A 24 -1.68 -14.01 15.92
CA ASN A 24 -2.04 -14.81 14.76
C ASN A 24 -0.86 -15.56 14.10
N ILE A 25 0.37 -15.35 14.59
CA ILE A 25 1.53 -16.12 14.11
C ILE A 25 1.42 -17.57 14.56
N THR A 26 1.70 -18.47 13.63
CA THR A 26 1.77 -19.91 13.87
C THR A 26 3.00 -20.51 13.19
N SER A 27 3.31 -21.78 13.43
CA SER A 27 4.38 -22.50 12.71
C SER A 27 4.16 -22.60 11.19
N LYS A 28 2.93 -22.32 10.73
CA LYS A 28 2.55 -22.30 9.31
C LYS A 28 2.73 -20.91 8.67
N THR A 29 2.87 -19.84 9.45
CA THR A 29 3.04 -18.48 8.95
C THR A 29 4.36 -18.37 8.17
N LYS A 30 4.31 -17.86 6.94
CA LYS A 30 5.47 -17.74 6.04
C LYS A 30 5.81 -16.31 5.71
N ALA A 31 4.81 -15.43 5.68
CA ALA A 31 5.00 -14.01 5.41
C ALA A 31 3.99 -13.18 6.18
N ILE A 32 4.38 -11.96 6.48
CA ILE A 32 3.50 -10.87 6.94
C ILE A 32 3.47 -9.85 5.82
N ILE A 33 2.27 -9.43 5.40
CA ILE A 33 2.08 -8.32 4.47
C ILE A 33 1.55 -7.16 5.29
N VAL A 34 2.31 -6.09 5.36
CA VAL A 34 1.89 -4.83 5.96
C VAL A 34 1.53 -3.85 4.85
N VAL A 35 0.50 -3.05 5.05
CA VAL A 35 0.11 -2.00 4.10
C VAL A 35 0.25 -0.67 4.81
N SER A 36 1.11 0.19 4.28
CA SER A 36 1.31 1.54 4.77
C SER A 36 0.23 2.46 4.18
N LEU A 37 -0.84 2.75 4.96
CA LEU A 37 -2.06 3.34 4.44
C LEU A 37 -2.04 4.88 4.40
N TYR A 38 -2.65 5.44 3.37
CA TYR A 38 -2.97 6.86 3.17
C TYR A 38 -1.76 7.79 3.06
N GLY A 39 -0.56 7.27 3.15
CA GLY A 39 0.70 8.04 3.15
C GLY A 39 1.47 7.95 4.47
N LEU A 40 0.94 7.24 5.48
CA LEU A 40 1.60 7.01 6.78
C LEU A 40 2.38 5.70 6.76
N PRO A 41 3.73 5.72 6.92
CA PRO A 41 4.50 4.49 7.10
C PRO A 41 4.01 3.67 8.29
N VAL A 42 3.95 2.36 8.14
CA VAL A 42 3.76 1.45 9.28
C VAL A 42 4.98 1.52 10.21
N ASP A 43 4.80 1.36 11.53
CA ASP A 43 5.93 1.18 12.46
C ASP A 43 6.58 -0.20 12.23
N ILE A 44 7.50 -0.23 11.27
CA ILE A 44 8.02 -1.47 10.70
C ILE A 44 9.04 -2.19 11.60
N ASP A 45 9.81 -1.46 12.42
CA ASP A 45 10.88 -2.06 13.22
C ASP A 45 10.40 -3.16 14.17
N PRO A 46 9.34 -2.97 14.99
CA PRO A 46 8.85 -4.02 15.89
C PRO A 46 8.26 -5.21 15.12
N ILE A 47 7.67 -4.97 13.93
CA ILE A 47 7.17 -6.05 13.06
C ILE A 47 8.35 -6.88 12.51
N MET A 48 9.42 -6.21 12.07
CA MET A 48 10.63 -6.89 11.60
C MET A 48 11.32 -7.67 12.71
N GLU A 49 11.32 -7.14 13.94
CA GLU A 49 11.84 -7.87 15.10
C GLU A 49 11.04 -9.14 15.38
N LEU A 50 9.71 -9.02 15.41
CA LEU A 50 8.80 -10.16 15.59
C LEU A 50 8.98 -11.20 14.48
N ALA A 51 9.03 -10.77 13.23
CA ALA A 51 9.19 -11.64 12.06
C ALA A 51 10.52 -12.42 12.12
N ARG A 52 11.63 -11.77 12.52
CA ARG A 52 12.93 -12.43 12.71
C ARG A 52 12.89 -13.53 13.78
N LYS A 53 12.22 -13.28 14.91
CA LYS A 53 12.05 -14.29 15.99
C LYS A 53 11.38 -15.57 15.49
N HIS A 54 10.49 -15.45 14.50
CA HIS A 54 9.71 -16.56 13.94
C HIS A 54 10.22 -17.04 12.59
N ASN A 55 11.31 -16.48 12.06
CA ASN A 55 11.84 -16.77 10.72
C ASN A 55 10.79 -16.57 9.61
N ILE A 56 10.07 -15.47 9.70
CA ILE A 56 9.01 -15.05 8.77
C ILE A 56 9.52 -13.88 7.92
N LYS A 57 9.09 -13.79 6.65
CA LYS A 57 9.39 -12.67 5.77
C LYS A 57 8.34 -11.57 5.89
N VAL A 58 8.77 -10.31 5.74
CA VAL A 58 7.89 -9.15 5.74
C VAL A 58 7.87 -8.51 4.36
N ILE A 59 6.67 -8.27 3.85
CA ILE A 59 6.41 -7.53 2.62
C ILE A 59 5.73 -6.22 3.02
N ASP A 60 6.37 -5.09 2.72
CA ASP A 60 5.81 -3.76 2.93
C ASP A 60 5.15 -3.27 1.63
N ASP A 61 3.83 -3.26 1.62
CA ASP A 61 3.06 -2.63 0.56
C ASP A 61 3.06 -1.12 0.79
N SER A 62 4.00 -0.45 0.15
CA SER A 62 4.20 0.99 0.15
C SER A 62 3.58 1.69 -1.06
N ALA A 63 2.52 1.10 -1.63
CA ALA A 63 1.80 1.66 -2.76
C ALA A 63 1.23 3.07 -2.50
N GLU A 64 1.08 3.46 -1.26
CA GLU A 64 0.53 4.75 -0.81
C GLU A 64 1.53 5.61 -0.01
N THR A 65 2.81 5.19 0.06
CA THR A 65 3.83 5.87 0.88
C THR A 65 5.12 6.18 0.12
N VAL A 66 5.02 6.48 -1.17
CA VAL A 66 6.18 6.90 -1.96
C VAL A 66 6.79 8.15 -1.32
N LEU A 67 8.09 8.10 -1.03
CA LEU A 67 8.87 9.13 -0.31
C LEU A 67 8.32 9.53 1.07
N SER A 68 7.50 8.70 1.71
CA SER A 68 7.27 8.80 3.15
C SER A 68 8.54 8.39 3.89
N ASP A 69 8.88 9.10 4.94
CA ASP A 69 10.06 8.79 5.77
C ASP A 69 9.67 8.00 7.02
N TYR A 70 10.50 7.01 7.34
CA TYR A 70 10.47 6.26 8.58
C TYR A 70 11.88 6.24 9.18
N LYS A 71 12.12 7.04 10.22
CA LYS A 71 13.41 7.16 10.92
C LYS A 71 14.60 7.44 9.97
N GLY A 72 14.42 8.35 9.01
CA GLY A 72 15.43 8.72 8.02
C GLY A 72 15.59 7.75 6.86
N LYS A 73 14.65 6.82 6.66
CA LYS A 73 14.62 5.89 5.53
C LYS A 73 13.27 5.94 4.83
N TYR A 74 13.26 5.71 3.54
CA TYR A 74 11.99 5.64 2.80
C TYR A 74 11.18 4.40 3.19
N SER A 75 9.86 4.58 3.43
CA SER A 75 8.90 3.48 3.53
C SER A 75 9.06 2.53 2.34
N GLY A 76 8.83 1.24 2.54
CA GLY A 76 9.06 0.21 1.51
C GLY A 76 10.50 -0.26 1.39
N THR A 77 11.48 0.37 2.07
CA THR A 77 12.89 -0.05 2.00
C THR A 77 13.40 -0.71 3.27
N CYS A 78 12.57 -0.79 4.31
CA CYS A 78 12.94 -1.31 5.64
C CYS A 78 12.56 -2.78 5.86
N ALA A 79 11.70 -3.35 5.01
CA ALA A 79 11.27 -4.75 5.06
C ALA A 79 12.14 -5.69 4.20
N ASP A 80 11.83 -6.99 4.20
CA ASP A 80 12.49 -7.95 3.29
C ASP A 80 12.18 -7.66 1.82
N ILE A 81 10.95 -7.23 1.55
CA ILE A 81 10.45 -6.80 0.23
C ILE A 81 9.63 -5.54 0.40
N GLY A 82 9.87 -4.53 -0.44
CA GLY A 82 8.99 -3.38 -0.59
C GLY A 82 8.29 -3.40 -1.94
N VAL A 83 7.05 -2.92 -1.98
CA VAL A 83 6.24 -2.87 -3.18
C VAL A 83 5.71 -1.45 -3.38
N PHE A 84 5.90 -0.89 -4.57
CA PHE A 84 5.41 0.42 -4.96
C PHE A 84 4.46 0.31 -6.14
N SER A 85 3.41 1.12 -6.13
CA SER A 85 2.45 1.22 -7.23
C SER A 85 2.71 2.47 -8.07
N PHE A 86 2.61 2.32 -9.39
CA PHE A 86 2.65 3.40 -10.37
C PHE A 86 1.31 3.54 -11.11
N GLU A 87 0.22 3.11 -10.44
CA GLU A 87 -1.14 3.31 -10.93
C GLU A 87 -1.43 4.83 -11.02
N LYS A 88 -2.31 5.22 -11.93
CA LYS A 88 -2.58 6.63 -12.31
C LYS A 88 -2.95 7.59 -11.16
N THR A 89 -3.47 7.08 -10.03
CA THR A 89 -3.87 7.89 -8.88
C THR A 89 -2.78 8.01 -7.81
N LYS A 90 -1.71 7.22 -7.92
CA LYS A 90 -0.62 7.19 -6.94
C LYS A 90 0.25 8.45 -7.01
N HIS A 91 1.22 8.55 -6.12
CA HIS A 91 2.14 9.70 -6.08
C HIS A 91 2.97 9.84 -7.36
N ILE A 92 3.29 8.71 -7.96
CA ILE A 92 4.00 8.55 -9.22
C ILE A 92 3.19 7.64 -10.13
N THR A 93 3.15 7.94 -11.42
CA THR A 93 2.48 7.09 -12.40
C THR A 93 3.40 6.74 -13.57
N SER A 94 3.21 5.56 -14.11
CA SER A 94 3.87 5.12 -15.33
C SER A 94 2.93 5.14 -16.55
N GLY A 95 1.96 6.06 -16.54
CA GLY A 95 1.04 6.30 -17.65
C GLY A 95 -0.31 5.60 -17.55
N SER A 96 -0.53 4.73 -16.59
CA SER A 96 -1.82 4.14 -16.19
C SER A 96 -1.61 3.08 -15.12
N GLU A 97 -0.87 2.02 -15.44
CA GLU A 97 -0.60 0.88 -14.58
C GLU A 97 0.91 0.62 -14.53
N GLY A 98 1.39 0.17 -13.38
CA GLY A 98 2.77 -0.20 -13.17
C GLY A 98 3.09 -0.36 -11.69
N GLY A 99 4.31 -0.77 -11.41
CA GLY A 99 4.82 -0.93 -10.05
C GLY A 99 6.26 -1.34 -10.03
N MET A 100 6.83 -1.34 -8.84
CA MET A 100 8.20 -1.74 -8.58
C MET A 100 8.26 -2.59 -7.32
N VAL A 101 9.06 -3.66 -7.39
CA VAL A 101 9.42 -4.46 -6.21
C VAL A 101 10.89 -4.20 -5.91
N VAL A 102 11.19 -3.91 -4.66
CA VAL A 102 12.56 -3.67 -4.18
C VAL A 102 12.92 -4.65 -3.06
N THR A 103 14.16 -5.08 -3.03
CA THR A 103 14.70 -5.94 -1.97
C THR A 103 16.23 -5.88 -1.98
N ASN A 104 16.84 -6.05 -0.80
CA ASN A 104 18.30 -6.20 -0.63
C ASN A 104 18.74 -7.69 -0.67
N SER A 105 17.81 -8.64 -0.80
CA SER A 105 18.10 -10.07 -0.89
C SER A 105 18.21 -10.50 -2.36
N GLU A 106 19.41 -10.97 -2.75
CA GLU A 106 19.62 -11.52 -4.09
C GLU A 106 18.69 -12.69 -4.39
N GLU A 107 18.46 -13.57 -3.43
CA GLU A 107 17.54 -14.71 -3.55
C GLU A 107 16.11 -14.25 -3.86
N LEU A 108 15.60 -13.25 -3.11
CA LEU A 108 14.27 -12.71 -3.33
C LEU A 108 14.18 -11.96 -4.65
N ALA A 109 15.21 -11.19 -5.02
CA ALA A 109 15.28 -10.49 -6.31
C ALA A 109 15.21 -11.45 -7.48
N GLU A 110 15.94 -12.56 -7.43
CA GLU A 110 15.90 -13.59 -8.48
C GLU A 110 14.51 -14.23 -8.57
N LYS A 111 13.91 -14.61 -7.45
CA LYS A 111 12.56 -15.20 -7.40
C LYS A 111 11.51 -14.26 -7.99
N VAL A 112 11.54 -12.96 -7.61
CA VAL A 112 10.60 -11.95 -8.12
C VAL A 112 10.77 -11.76 -9.63
N ARG A 113 12.03 -11.67 -10.11
CA ARG A 113 12.32 -11.52 -11.55
C ARG A 113 11.88 -12.73 -12.36
N LYS A 114 12.16 -13.95 -11.89
CA LYS A 114 11.70 -15.18 -12.54
C LYS A 114 10.18 -15.24 -12.57
N PHE A 115 9.52 -14.98 -11.43
CA PHE A 115 8.07 -15.00 -11.36
C PHE A 115 7.41 -13.97 -12.30
N GLY A 116 7.92 -12.74 -12.35
CA GLY A 116 7.42 -11.68 -13.25
C GLY A 116 7.93 -11.80 -14.69
N GLY A 117 8.92 -12.67 -14.95
CA GLY A 117 9.61 -12.87 -16.23
C GLY A 117 9.34 -14.21 -16.90
N ILE A 118 8.18 -14.80 -16.71
CA ILE A 118 7.74 -16.07 -17.34
C ILE A 118 8.53 -17.30 -16.84
N GLY A 119 9.33 -17.18 -15.78
CA GLY A 119 10.15 -18.28 -15.28
C GLY A 119 11.45 -18.54 -16.07
N TYR A 120 11.96 -17.56 -16.81
CA TYR A 120 13.23 -17.69 -17.53
C TYR A 120 14.40 -17.98 -16.57
N LYS A 121 15.12 -19.09 -16.81
CA LYS A 121 16.24 -19.55 -15.99
C LYS A 121 17.46 -18.63 -15.98
N ASN A 122 17.61 -17.78 -17.00
CA ASN A 122 18.72 -16.84 -17.12
C ASN A 122 18.49 -15.50 -16.41
N LEU A 123 17.35 -15.32 -15.75
CA LEU A 123 17.11 -14.17 -14.87
C LEU A 123 17.79 -14.41 -13.52
N THR A 124 18.59 -13.43 -13.10
CA THR A 124 19.29 -13.45 -11.80
C THR A 124 19.01 -12.17 -11.02
N ALA A 125 19.54 -12.04 -9.83
CA ALA A 125 19.44 -10.84 -9.03
C ALA A 125 19.97 -9.57 -9.73
N THR A 126 20.98 -9.72 -10.57
CA THR A 126 21.66 -8.62 -11.28
C THR A 126 21.35 -8.55 -12.77
N ALA A 127 20.93 -9.66 -13.40
CA ALA A 127 20.63 -9.76 -14.82
C ALA A 127 19.13 -9.93 -15.07
N GLY A 128 18.49 -8.84 -15.51
CA GLY A 128 17.07 -8.83 -15.86
C GLY A 128 16.77 -9.12 -17.34
N ARG A 129 17.76 -9.42 -18.15
CA ARG A 129 17.59 -9.64 -19.60
C ARG A 129 17.10 -11.04 -19.89
N THR A 130 16.11 -11.15 -20.76
CA THR A 130 15.59 -12.42 -21.29
C THR A 130 16.19 -12.76 -22.66
N SER A 131 16.90 -11.82 -23.31
CA SER A 131 17.55 -12.04 -24.60
C SER A 131 18.77 -12.95 -24.48
N LEU A 132 18.83 -13.95 -25.35
CA LEU A 132 19.89 -14.91 -25.46
C LEU A 132 20.64 -14.73 -26.80
N ALA A 133 21.88 -15.23 -26.88
CA ALA A 133 22.58 -15.30 -28.15
C ALA A 133 21.81 -16.18 -29.15
N SER A 134 21.80 -15.80 -30.42
CA SER A 134 21.04 -16.53 -31.45
C SER A 134 21.38 -18.02 -31.51
N SER A 135 22.64 -18.39 -31.31
CA SER A 135 23.10 -19.79 -31.29
C SER A 135 22.45 -20.62 -30.19
N VAL A 136 22.24 -20.01 -28.98
CA VAL A 136 21.58 -20.68 -27.87
C VAL A 136 20.07 -20.73 -28.10
N PHE A 137 19.50 -19.63 -28.64
CA PHE A 137 18.06 -19.56 -28.90
C PHE A 137 17.60 -20.55 -29.96
N GLN A 138 18.47 -20.86 -30.93
CA GLN A 138 18.20 -21.79 -32.03
C GLN A 138 18.44 -23.27 -31.65
N ASP A 139 19.08 -23.54 -30.53
CA ASP A 139 19.27 -24.90 -30.04
C ASP A 139 17.94 -25.49 -29.57
N PRO A 140 17.41 -26.54 -30.22
CA PRO A 140 16.17 -27.19 -29.81
C PRO A 140 16.25 -27.90 -28.45
N GLY A 141 17.46 -28.23 -28.00
CA GLY A 141 17.70 -28.84 -26.67
C GLY A 141 17.82 -27.84 -25.54
N TYR A 142 17.80 -26.52 -25.83
CA TYR A 142 17.92 -25.51 -24.78
C TYR A 142 16.65 -25.38 -23.95
N GLU A 143 16.75 -25.69 -22.67
CA GLU A 143 15.69 -25.47 -21.69
C GLU A 143 15.67 -23.99 -21.26
N ARG A 144 14.52 -23.32 -21.39
CA ARG A 144 14.36 -21.87 -21.17
C ARG A 144 13.85 -21.52 -19.80
N PHE A 145 13.05 -22.40 -19.22
CA PHE A 145 12.28 -22.10 -18.01
C PHE A 145 12.63 -23.11 -16.91
N ASP A 146 12.97 -22.63 -15.73
CA ASP A 146 13.24 -23.45 -14.54
C ASP A 146 12.18 -23.25 -13.44
N SER A 147 11.23 -22.34 -13.67
CA SER A 147 10.16 -22.03 -12.74
C SER A 147 8.88 -21.60 -13.45
N ILE A 148 7.74 -21.63 -12.73
CA ILE A 148 6.48 -21.07 -13.21
C ILE A 148 6.49 -19.57 -12.95
N GLY A 149 6.09 -18.78 -13.96
CA GLY A 149 5.99 -17.34 -13.84
C GLY A 149 4.96 -16.74 -14.80
N TYR A 150 4.74 -15.44 -14.61
CA TYR A 150 3.82 -14.61 -15.40
C TYR A 150 4.60 -13.53 -16.15
N ASN A 151 3.96 -12.88 -17.11
CA ASN A 151 4.54 -11.75 -17.80
C ASN A 151 4.12 -10.42 -17.14
N TYR A 152 4.90 -9.98 -16.16
CA TYR A 152 4.71 -8.68 -15.48
C TYR A 152 5.82 -7.68 -15.87
N ARG A 153 6.49 -7.91 -16.99
CA ARG A 153 7.55 -7.01 -17.44
C ARG A 153 6.97 -5.66 -17.88
N MET A 154 7.53 -4.59 -17.31
CA MET A 154 7.21 -3.24 -17.73
C MET A 154 7.74 -2.99 -19.15
N ASN A 155 6.93 -2.41 -20.04
CA ASN A 155 7.36 -2.02 -21.37
C ASN A 155 8.12 -0.67 -21.34
N VAL A 156 8.84 -0.37 -22.42
CA VAL A 156 9.71 0.81 -22.52
C VAL A 156 8.93 2.13 -22.42
N ILE A 157 7.72 2.19 -22.99
CA ILE A 157 6.90 3.41 -22.97
C ILE A 157 6.45 3.70 -21.54
N THR A 158 5.94 2.69 -20.84
CA THR A 158 5.54 2.77 -19.44
C THR A 158 6.73 3.18 -18.54
N ALA A 159 7.91 2.60 -18.80
CA ALA A 159 9.13 2.96 -18.06
C ALA A 159 9.55 4.43 -18.30
N ALA A 160 9.47 4.92 -19.55
CA ALA A 160 9.78 6.31 -19.88
C ALA A 160 8.83 7.29 -19.18
N CYS A 161 7.52 6.99 -19.15
CA CYS A 161 6.55 7.79 -18.38
C CYS A 161 6.89 7.81 -16.88
N GLY A 162 7.27 6.66 -16.30
CA GLY A 162 7.68 6.58 -14.89
C GLY A 162 8.93 7.41 -14.60
N ILE A 163 9.94 7.37 -15.46
CA ILE A 163 11.16 8.17 -15.33
C ILE A 163 10.84 9.67 -15.34
N SER A 164 10.01 10.11 -16.28
CA SER A 164 9.60 11.53 -16.36
C SER A 164 8.86 12.00 -15.09
N ASN A 165 8.05 11.14 -14.47
CA ASN A 165 7.42 11.46 -13.18
C ASN A 165 8.43 11.50 -12.03
N LEU A 166 9.46 10.64 -12.05
CA LEU A 166 10.52 10.65 -11.03
C LEU A 166 11.31 11.96 -11.04
N GLU A 167 11.48 12.63 -12.17
CA GLU A 167 12.19 13.90 -12.28
C GLU A 167 11.50 15.04 -11.48
N ILE A 168 10.19 14.93 -11.23
CA ILE A 168 9.40 15.94 -10.51
C ILE A 168 8.76 15.40 -9.23
N ILE A 169 9.17 14.22 -8.77
CA ILE A 169 8.49 13.51 -7.67
C ILE A 169 8.50 14.31 -6.37
N ASP A 170 9.61 14.99 -6.05
CA ASP A 170 9.73 15.81 -4.84
C ASP A 170 8.72 16.95 -4.84
N GLU A 171 8.52 17.61 -5.99
CA GLU A 171 7.51 18.65 -6.15
C GLU A 171 6.10 18.12 -5.92
N LEU A 172 5.78 16.96 -6.51
CA LEU A 172 4.47 16.32 -6.37
C LEU A 172 4.18 15.93 -4.92
N ILE A 173 5.15 15.35 -4.23
CA ILE A 173 5.01 14.97 -2.81
C ILE A 173 4.89 16.20 -1.92
N ASN A 174 5.71 17.23 -2.12
CA ASN A 174 5.65 18.44 -1.32
C ASN A 174 4.30 19.16 -1.46
N LYS A 175 3.70 19.19 -2.65
CA LYS A 175 2.34 19.71 -2.84
C LYS A 175 1.31 18.91 -2.02
N ARG A 176 1.38 17.59 -2.03
CA ARG A 176 0.48 16.74 -1.23
C ARG A 176 0.66 16.98 0.28
N LYS A 177 1.91 17.07 0.75
CA LYS A 177 2.22 17.41 2.15
C LYS A 177 1.62 18.76 2.55
N MET A 178 1.78 19.80 1.73
CA MET A 178 1.19 21.12 1.99
C MET A 178 -0.33 21.06 2.10
N ILE A 179 -0.99 20.37 1.17
CA ILE A 179 -2.45 20.20 1.20
C ILE A 179 -2.90 19.40 2.43
N GLY A 180 -2.18 18.33 2.77
CA GLY A 180 -2.45 17.55 3.98
C GLY A 180 -2.37 18.39 5.26
N LEU A 181 -1.35 19.27 5.35
CA LEU A 181 -1.20 20.19 6.49
C LEU A 181 -2.33 21.23 6.53
N MET A 182 -2.79 21.75 5.39
CA MET A 182 -3.96 22.65 5.34
C MET A 182 -5.23 21.96 5.82
N PHE A 183 -5.43 20.69 5.47
CA PHE A 183 -6.55 19.90 5.99
C PHE A 183 -6.41 19.65 7.50
N LEU A 184 -5.21 19.35 8.01
CA LEU A 184 -4.99 19.20 9.44
C LEU A 184 -5.35 20.48 10.21
N GLU A 185 -4.93 21.64 9.72
CA GLU A 185 -5.28 22.94 10.29
C GLU A 185 -6.79 23.18 10.26
N ALA A 186 -7.46 22.83 9.16
CA ALA A 186 -8.90 23.00 9.00
C ALA A 186 -9.74 22.14 9.96
N VAL A 187 -9.23 20.99 10.40
CA VAL A 187 -9.92 20.10 11.34
C VAL A 187 -9.43 20.23 12.78
N ASP A 188 -8.47 21.10 13.05
CA ASP A 188 -7.94 21.31 14.40
C ASP A 188 -9.03 21.74 15.36
N GLY A 189 -9.06 21.14 16.56
CA GLY A 189 -10.09 21.35 17.57
C GLY A 189 -11.46 20.72 17.27
N CYS A 190 -11.65 20.04 16.15
CA CYS A 190 -12.87 19.30 15.82
C CYS A 190 -12.99 17.98 16.59
N SER A 191 -13.72 17.92 17.69
CA SER A 191 -13.87 16.70 18.52
C SER A 191 -14.57 15.52 17.82
N TRP A 192 -15.27 15.77 16.73
CA TRP A 192 -16.00 14.77 15.94
C TRP A 192 -15.24 14.33 14.68
N ILE A 193 -13.98 14.75 14.55
CA ILE A 193 -13.04 14.29 13.51
C ILE A 193 -11.78 13.78 14.19
N LYS A 194 -11.36 12.57 13.84
CA LYS A 194 -10.07 12.00 14.22
C LYS A 194 -9.21 11.82 12.96
N THR A 195 -7.95 12.21 13.03
CA THR A 195 -6.93 11.97 11.99
C THR A 195 -6.03 10.82 12.40
N GLN A 196 -5.24 10.29 11.47
CA GLN A 196 -4.19 9.32 11.82
C GLN A 196 -3.19 9.93 12.79
N GLU A 197 -2.76 9.16 13.79
CA GLU A 197 -1.63 9.53 14.63
C GLU A 197 -0.32 9.37 13.84
N ILE A 198 0.45 10.44 13.76
CA ILE A 198 1.73 10.47 13.05
C ILE A 198 2.83 10.49 14.11
N PHE A 199 3.63 9.43 14.16
CA PHE A 199 4.77 9.40 15.07
C PHE A 199 5.81 10.46 14.69
N GLY A 200 6.44 11.10 15.69
CA GLY A 200 7.42 12.16 15.47
C GLY A 200 8.69 11.75 14.71
N TYR A 201 8.88 10.46 14.48
CA TYR A 201 9.94 9.88 13.65
C TYR A 201 9.48 9.43 12.26
N CYS A 202 8.23 9.77 11.86
CA CYS A 202 7.68 9.49 10.55
C CYS A 202 7.33 10.79 9.82
N GLU A 203 7.50 10.79 8.49
CA GLU A 203 6.91 11.80 7.61
C GLU A 203 5.82 11.18 6.75
N HIS A 204 4.64 11.78 6.80
CA HIS A 204 3.48 11.38 6.03
C HIS A 204 3.53 11.98 4.62
N SER A 205 3.36 11.19 3.55
CA SER A 205 3.35 11.68 2.17
C SER A 205 1.97 12.11 1.66
N TYR A 206 0.94 11.94 2.46
CA TYR A 206 -0.44 12.31 2.14
C TYR A 206 -0.92 11.84 0.77
N TYR A 207 -0.87 10.53 0.53
CA TYR A 207 -1.54 9.94 -0.64
C TYR A 207 -3.01 10.40 -0.69
N THR A 208 -3.66 10.39 0.46
CA THR A 208 -4.95 11.02 0.71
C THR A 208 -4.96 11.58 2.13
N PHE A 209 -5.77 12.58 2.38
CA PHE A 209 -6.06 13.02 3.74
C PHE A 209 -7.26 12.24 4.24
N ALA A 210 -7.05 11.32 5.15
CA ALA A 210 -8.09 10.48 5.69
C ALA A 210 -8.52 10.96 7.08
N ILE A 211 -9.82 10.96 7.35
CA ILE A 211 -10.41 11.27 8.65
C ILE A 211 -11.39 10.20 9.07
N LEU A 212 -11.49 9.98 10.37
CA LEU A 212 -12.57 9.22 10.97
C LEU A 212 -13.66 10.18 11.43
N TYR A 213 -14.84 10.06 10.83
CA TYR A 213 -15.97 10.96 11.02
C TYR A 213 -16.94 10.43 12.08
N ASP A 214 -17.20 11.22 13.11
CA ASP A 214 -18.17 10.92 14.16
C ASP A 214 -19.26 12.01 14.29
N GLY A 215 -19.45 12.80 13.22
CA GLY A 215 -20.43 13.90 13.21
C GLY A 215 -21.89 13.42 13.29
N GLU A 216 -22.18 12.18 12.88
CA GLU A 216 -23.51 11.59 13.05
C GLU A 216 -23.88 11.50 14.53
N ASN A 217 -22.97 11.01 15.38
CA ASN A 217 -23.23 10.87 16.82
C ASN A 217 -23.14 12.20 17.58
N GLN A 218 -22.20 13.07 17.22
CA GLN A 218 -21.90 14.28 17.99
C GLN A 218 -22.63 15.53 17.49
N LYS A 219 -23.10 15.56 16.25
CA LYS A 219 -23.70 16.74 15.60
C LYS A 219 -25.02 16.44 14.89
N ASP A 220 -25.50 15.19 14.93
CA ASP A 220 -26.70 14.74 14.22
C ASP A 220 -26.64 15.03 12.70
N VAL A 221 -25.42 14.92 12.12
CA VAL A 221 -25.18 15.10 10.70
C VAL A 221 -24.70 13.77 10.11
N PRO A 222 -25.57 13.05 9.38
CA PRO A 222 -25.20 11.80 8.72
C PRO A 222 -24.05 11.99 7.72
N TRP A 223 -23.25 10.94 7.50
CA TRP A 223 -22.12 10.92 6.58
C TRP A 223 -22.47 11.51 5.20
N LYS A 224 -23.62 11.08 4.64
CA LYS A 224 -24.06 11.53 3.31
C LYS A 224 -24.49 13.00 3.30
N GLU A 225 -25.04 13.50 4.37
CA GLU A 225 -25.40 14.92 4.51
C GLU A 225 -24.15 15.79 4.59
N PHE A 226 -23.14 15.36 5.36
CA PHE A 226 -21.84 16.04 5.37
C PHE A 226 -21.23 16.08 3.95
N TYR A 227 -21.25 14.94 3.23
CA TYR A 227 -20.79 14.88 1.85
C TYR A 227 -21.49 15.91 0.95
N ASN A 228 -22.83 15.96 0.99
CA ASN A 228 -23.60 16.88 0.18
C ASN A 228 -23.29 18.34 0.49
N ARG A 229 -23.22 18.69 1.79
CA ARG A 229 -22.87 20.05 2.24
C ARG A 229 -21.46 20.45 1.78
N TYR A 230 -20.51 19.52 1.85
CA TYR A 230 -19.15 19.75 1.38
C TYR A 230 -19.11 20.06 -0.13
N ILE A 231 -19.88 19.34 -0.94
CA ILE A 231 -20.01 19.60 -2.37
C ILE A 231 -20.68 20.96 -2.64
N GLU A 232 -21.77 21.27 -1.93
CA GLU A 232 -22.50 22.55 -2.05
C GLU A 232 -21.62 23.76 -1.71
N MET A 233 -20.68 23.59 -0.79
CA MET A 233 -19.67 24.59 -0.43
C MET A 233 -18.50 24.69 -1.42
N GLY A 234 -18.53 23.92 -2.52
CA GLY A 234 -17.50 23.94 -3.57
C GLY A 234 -16.39 22.92 -3.42
N GLY A 235 -16.52 21.97 -2.48
CA GLY A 235 -15.61 20.83 -2.38
C GLY A 235 -15.71 19.95 -3.62
N ASP A 236 -14.61 19.32 -4.00
CA ASP A 236 -14.51 18.47 -5.20
C ASP A 236 -14.88 16.99 -4.95
N GLY A 237 -15.43 16.72 -3.79
CA GLY A 237 -15.81 15.38 -3.35
C GLY A 237 -14.66 14.59 -2.71
N PHE A 238 -15.04 13.72 -1.84
CA PHE A 238 -14.17 12.73 -1.19
C PHE A 238 -14.81 11.35 -1.33
N TYR A 239 -14.08 10.30 -1.01
CA TYR A 239 -14.58 8.94 -1.14
C TYR A 239 -14.54 8.19 0.17
N ALA A 240 -15.43 7.20 0.30
CA ALA A 240 -15.47 6.31 1.44
C ALA A 240 -14.30 5.31 1.37
N CYS A 241 -13.87 4.83 2.53
CA CYS A 241 -12.99 3.68 2.60
C CYS A 241 -13.64 2.44 1.96
N TRP A 242 -12.84 1.65 1.28
CA TRP A 242 -13.31 0.40 0.68
C TRP A 242 -13.72 -0.59 1.76
N LYS A 243 -14.64 -1.46 1.41
CA LYS A 243 -15.07 -2.52 2.31
C LYS A 243 -13.93 -3.47 2.62
N ASN A 244 -13.90 -3.98 3.85
CA ASN A 244 -12.90 -4.97 4.24
C ASN A 244 -12.94 -6.17 3.30
N PRO A 245 -11.79 -6.65 2.77
CA PRO A 245 -11.76 -7.64 1.67
C PRO A 245 -12.58 -8.89 1.93
N TYR A 246 -12.55 -9.43 3.15
CA TYR A 246 -13.31 -10.63 3.49
C TYR A 246 -14.83 -10.41 3.58
N LEU A 247 -15.30 -9.17 3.62
CA LEU A 247 -16.71 -8.78 3.59
C LEU A 247 -17.21 -8.46 2.18
N GLU A 248 -16.32 -8.36 1.20
CA GLU A 248 -16.71 -8.18 -0.19
C GLU A 248 -17.45 -9.39 -0.74
N PRO A 249 -18.46 -9.22 -1.61
CA PRO A 249 -19.26 -10.31 -2.13
C PRO A 249 -18.46 -11.46 -2.76
N SER A 250 -17.32 -11.13 -3.37
CA SER A 250 -16.42 -12.09 -4.01
C SER A 250 -15.70 -13.02 -3.03
N LEU A 251 -15.54 -12.59 -1.76
CA LEU A 251 -14.78 -13.31 -0.74
C LEU A 251 -15.64 -13.73 0.47
N ARG A 252 -16.82 -13.11 0.65
CA ARG A 252 -17.70 -13.36 1.78
C ARG A 252 -18.11 -14.82 1.86
N GLY A 253 -17.99 -15.41 3.06
CA GLY A 253 -18.34 -16.80 3.32
C GLY A 253 -17.42 -17.82 2.66
N LYS A 254 -16.30 -17.37 2.05
CA LYS A 254 -15.30 -18.31 1.54
C LYS A 254 -14.43 -18.83 2.67
N ASN A 255 -14.15 -20.14 2.59
CA ASN A 255 -13.21 -20.80 3.47
C ASN A 255 -11.78 -20.67 2.93
N PHE A 256 -10.92 -20.04 3.72
CA PHE A 256 -9.50 -19.84 3.39
C PHE A 256 -8.67 -20.92 4.13
N GLY A 257 -8.60 -22.12 3.58
CA GLY A 257 -7.79 -23.19 4.15
C GLY A 257 -8.21 -23.63 5.56
N GLY A 258 -9.50 -23.67 5.83
CA GLY A 258 -10.10 -24.00 7.13
C GLY A 258 -10.46 -22.79 8.00
N ARG A 259 -10.20 -21.55 7.50
CA ARG A 259 -10.52 -20.31 8.22
C ARG A 259 -11.57 -19.49 7.47
N GLU A 260 -12.54 -19.00 8.19
CA GLU A 260 -13.58 -18.09 7.70
C GLU A 260 -13.50 -16.76 8.46
N TYR A 261 -13.94 -15.70 7.79
CA TYR A 261 -13.95 -14.35 8.36
C TYR A 261 -15.38 -13.78 8.29
N PRO A 262 -16.24 -14.08 9.28
CA PRO A 262 -17.54 -13.45 9.41
C PRO A 262 -17.39 -11.97 9.82
N VAL A 263 -18.51 -11.25 9.81
CA VAL A 263 -18.61 -9.93 10.46
C VAL A 263 -18.19 -10.07 11.92
N GLY A 264 -17.39 -9.13 12.40
CA GLY A 264 -16.78 -9.14 13.74
C GLY A 264 -15.38 -9.75 13.81
N SER A 265 -14.79 -10.13 12.67
CA SER A 265 -13.43 -10.68 12.63
C SER A 265 -12.33 -9.65 12.88
N CYS A 266 -12.52 -8.39 12.45
CA CYS A 266 -11.61 -7.26 12.68
C CYS A 266 -12.47 -6.06 13.12
N LEU A 267 -12.69 -5.92 14.40
CA LEU A 267 -13.69 -5.00 14.97
C LEU A 267 -13.37 -3.54 14.69
N VAL A 268 -12.10 -3.15 14.84
CA VAL A 268 -11.66 -1.77 14.61
C VAL A 268 -11.77 -1.43 13.13
N ALA A 269 -11.26 -2.28 12.26
CA ALA A 269 -11.33 -2.07 10.81
C ALA A 269 -12.78 -2.04 10.30
N GLU A 270 -13.67 -2.87 10.84
CA GLU A 270 -15.10 -2.92 10.45
C GLU A 270 -15.88 -1.69 10.92
N GLU A 271 -15.55 -1.15 12.10
CA GLU A 271 -16.13 0.08 12.59
C GLU A 271 -15.62 1.28 11.77
N TYR A 272 -14.32 1.40 11.61
CA TYR A 272 -13.69 2.54 10.96
C TYR A 272 -14.03 2.62 9.48
N GLN A 273 -14.15 1.47 8.79
CA GLN A 273 -14.55 1.42 7.39
C GLN A 273 -15.85 2.18 7.10
N LYS A 274 -16.78 2.21 8.03
CA LYS A 274 -18.07 2.91 7.88
C LYS A 274 -17.98 4.42 8.08
N LYS A 275 -16.95 4.90 8.77
CA LYS A 275 -16.78 6.29 9.21
C LYS A 275 -15.67 7.03 8.47
N LEU A 276 -14.76 6.31 7.79
CA LEU A 276 -13.63 6.91 7.11
C LEU A 276 -14.05 7.70 5.88
N MET A 277 -13.49 8.91 5.77
CA MET A 277 -13.60 9.80 4.63
C MET A 277 -12.20 10.12 4.10
N CYS A 278 -12.00 9.99 2.80
CA CYS A 278 -10.71 10.15 2.14
C CYS A 278 -10.75 11.35 1.17
N PHE A 279 -10.05 12.41 1.52
CA PHE A 279 -9.98 13.64 0.75
C PHE A 279 -8.77 13.63 -0.17
N LYS A 280 -8.93 14.13 -1.38
CA LYS A 280 -7.84 14.20 -2.35
C LYS A 280 -6.77 15.20 -1.90
N THR A 281 -5.53 14.91 -2.25
CA THR A 281 -4.37 15.77 -2.03
C THR A 281 -3.59 16.07 -3.30
N ASN A 282 -4.04 15.57 -4.44
CA ASN A 282 -3.37 15.66 -5.73
C ASN A 282 -3.86 16.84 -6.60
N TYR A 283 -4.04 18.01 -5.98
CA TYR A 283 -4.44 19.21 -6.71
C TYR A 283 -3.31 19.74 -7.61
N LYS A 284 -3.67 20.24 -8.80
CA LYS A 284 -2.70 20.79 -9.75
C LYS A 284 -2.18 22.16 -9.35
N SER A 285 -3.01 22.97 -8.68
CA SER A 285 -2.67 24.30 -8.18
C SER A 285 -3.20 24.46 -6.76
N LEU A 286 -2.43 25.16 -5.91
CA LEU A 286 -2.86 25.55 -4.56
C LEU A 286 -3.83 26.74 -4.58
N ASP A 287 -3.87 27.50 -5.68
CA ASP A 287 -4.71 28.68 -5.83
C ASP A 287 -6.11 28.35 -6.35
N SER A 288 -6.37 27.11 -6.72
CA SER A 288 -7.67 26.68 -7.22
C SER A 288 -8.54 26.17 -6.08
N LYS A 289 -9.22 27.09 -5.42
CA LYS A 289 -10.35 26.97 -4.46
C LYS A 289 -10.04 27.23 -3.01
#